data_f7b9255292da37538dbd9537ecfa6b65
#
_entry.id   f7b9255292da37538dbd9537ecfa6b65
#
_cell.length_a   1.000
_cell.length_b   1.000
_cell.length_c   1.000
_cell.angle_alpha   90.00
_cell.angle_beta   90.00
_cell.angle_gamma   90.00
#
_symmetry.space_group_name_H-M   'P 1'
#
loop_
_entity.id
_entity.type
_entity.pdbx_description
1 polymer ?
#
loop_
_entity_poly.entity_id
_entity_poly.type
_entity_poly.pdbx_seq_one_letter_code
_entity_poly.pdbx_strand_id
1 'polypeptide(L)'
;MSKYQVIVEFRALYPDAKKPEYQTEGASGMDLHAYVPRAYGRAPEALRIPSLGRLLVGTGIALAIPPGYEGQIRPRSGFALKDGVTVLNSPGTIDSDYRGEVKVLLANLGNSAVTIHTGDRIAQLVIVPVAHAVLQPVEAFADTARGAAGFGSTGKN
;
A
#
# COMPACT_ATOMS: atom_id res chain seq x y z
N MET A 1 -23.37 9.51 -11.17
CA MET A 1 -22.13 8.86 -10.71
C MET A 1 -22.09 7.44 -11.27
N SER A 2 -20.95 7.01 -11.79
CA SER A 2 -20.79 5.62 -12.26
C SER A 2 -21.02 4.65 -11.09
N LYS A 3 -21.64 3.49 -11.37
CA LYS A 3 -21.91 2.42 -10.38
C LYS A 3 -20.65 1.93 -9.62
N TYR A 4 -19.48 2.32 -10.09
CA TYR A 4 -18.17 1.88 -9.58
C TYR A 4 -17.35 2.99 -8.94
N GLN A 5 -17.91 4.18 -8.69
CA GLN A 5 -17.19 5.27 -8.05
C GLN A 5 -17.41 5.24 -6.54
N VAL A 6 -16.31 5.28 -5.79
CA VAL A 6 -16.28 5.38 -4.32
C VAL A 6 -15.72 6.75 -3.96
N ILE A 7 -16.43 7.48 -3.11
CA ILE A 7 -15.95 8.78 -2.60
C ILE A 7 -15.05 8.50 -1.40
N VAL A 8 -13.80 8.91 -1.50
CA VAL A 8 -12.82 8.88 -0.42
C VAL A 8 -12.45 10.33 -0.09
N GLU A 9 -12.66 10.75 1.15
CA GLU A 9 -12.21 12.07 1.58
C GLU A 9 -10.69 12.09 1.72
N PHE A 10 -10.08 13.18 1.31
CA PHE A 10 -8.65 13.39 1.29
C PHE A 10 -8.27 14.65 2.05
N ARG A 11 -7.21 14.58 2.84
CA ARG A 11 -6.60 15.73 3.50
C ARG A 11 -5.09 15.72 3.30
N ALA A 12 -4.55 16.81 2.71
CA ALA A 12 -3.13 17.09 2.75
C ALA A 12 -2.74 17.56 4.17
N LEU A 13 -1.74 16.93 4.76
CA LEU A 13 -1.21 17.28 6.09
C LEU A 13 -0.16 18.39 5.98
N TYR A 14 0.39 18.58 4.79
CA TYR A 14 1.36 19.62 4.45
C TYR A 14 0.96 20.27 3.12
N PRO A 15 1.27 21.57 2.91
CA PRO A 15 0.81 22.32 1.72
C PRO A 15 1.30 21.75 0.38
N ASP A 16 2.46 21.10 0.39
CA ASP A 16 3.13 20.52 -0.79
C ASP A 16 3.01 18.99 -0.88
N ALA A 17 2.21 18.36 0.00
CA ALA A 17 1.91 16.93 -0.09
C ALA A 17 1.08 16.63 -1.35
N LYS A 18 1.50 15.62 -2.10
CA LYS A 18 0.85 15.28 -3.37
C LYS A 18 -0.40 14.42 -3.15
N LYS A 19 -1.48 14.83 -3.80
CA LYS A 19 -2.70 14.03 -3.90
C LYS A 19 -2.41 12.75 -4.69
N PRO A 20 -2.91 11.58 -4.26
CA PRO A 20 -2.86 10.35 -5.06
C PRO A 20 -3.70 10.49 -6.34
N GLU A 21 -3.14 10.05 -7.48
CA GLU A 21 -3.81 10.17 -8.77
C GLU A 21 -3.60 8.91 -9.63
N TYR A 22 -4.64 8.57 -10.40
CA TYR A 22 -4.54 7.57 -11.46
C TYR A 22 -3.73 8.15 -12.61
N GLN A 23 -2.73 7.42 -13.08
CA GLN A 23 -1.87 7.90 -14.18
C GLN A 23 -2.49 7.68 -15.57
N THR A 24 -3.45 6.75 -15.67
CA THR A 24 -4.21 6.46 -16.88
C THR A 24 -5.67 6.16 -16.53
N GLU A 25 -6.58 6.30 -17.49
CA GLU A 25 -8.01 6.00 -17.30
C GLU A 25 -8.27 4.56 -16.84
N GLY A 26 -7.47 3.60 -17.31
CA GLY A 26 -7.57 2.19 -16.95
C GLY A 26 -6.73 1.77 -15.75
N ALA A 27 -6.05 2.70 -15.06
CA ALA A 27 -5.22 2.35 -13.90
C ALA A 27 -6.09 1.88 -12.74
N SER A 28 -5.70 0.80 -12.08
CA SER A 28 -6.37 0.27 -10.87
C SER A 28 -5.89 0.93 -9.58
N GLY A 29 -4.69 1.48 -9.56
CA GLY A 29 -4.06 2.11 -8.41
C GLY A 29 -3.71 3.57 -8.66
N MET A 30 -3.84 4.38 -7.61
CA MET A 30 -3.36 5.77 -7.56
C MET A 30 -1.92 5.79 -7.04
N ASP A 31 -1.01 6.53 -7.68
CA ASP A 31 0.36 6.65 -7.19
C ASP A 31 0.41 7.36 -5.82
N LEU A 32 1.16 6.76 -4.88
CA LEU A 32 1.53 7.36 -3.60
C LEU A 32 2.94 7.92 -3.69
N HIS A 33 3.09 9.18 -3.23
CA HIS A 33 4.35 9.89 -3.27
C HIS A 33 4.97 9.99 -1.87
N ALA A 34 6.28 9.86 -1.79
CA ALA A 34 7.01 10.12 -0.56
C ALA A 34 6.88 11.59 -0.15
N TYR A 35 6.76 11.82 1.14
CA TYR A 35 6.88 13.13 1.74
C TYR A 35 7.91 13.07 2.88
N VAL A 36 8.97 13.87 2.74
CA VAL A 36 10.00 14.02 3.76
C VAL A 36 9.83 15.42 4.35
N PRO A 37 9.37 15.54 5.62
CA PRO A 37 9.16 16.84 6.25
C PRO A 37 10.44 17.68 6.28
N ARG A 38 10.32 18.98 6.06
CA ARG A 38 11.44 19.93 6.22
C ARG A 38 11.73 20.11 7.71
N ALA A 39 12.93 19.77 8.14
CA ALA A 39 13.37 20.07 9.50
C ALA A 39 13.91 21.50 9.56
N TYR A 40 13.32 22.35 10.43
CA TYR A 40 13.83 23.69 10.78
C TYR A 40 14.18 24.57 9.58
N GLY A 41 13.35 24.61 8.53
CA GLY A 41 13.58 25.47 7.36
C GLY A 41 14.68 25.01 6.40
N ARG A 42 15.31 23.87 6.64
CA ARG A 42 16.27 23.24 5.71
C ARG A 42 15.53 22.49 4.60
N ALA A 43 16.19 22.32 3.45
CA ALA A 43 15.68 21.43 2.40
C ALA A 43 15.42 20.02 2.97
N PRO A 44 14.37 19.31 2.52
CA PRO A 44 14.09 17.98 3.01
C PRO A 44 15.30 17.08 2.74
N GLU A 45 15.76 16.39 3.79
CA GLU A 45 16.79 15.38 3.65
C GLU A 45 16.20 14.20 2.88
N ALA A 46 16.99 13.62 1.99
CA ALA A 46 16.61 12.40 1.33
C ALA A 46 16.64 11.22 2.33
N LEU A 47 15.68 10.35 2.26
CA LEU A 47 15.65 9.11 3.04
C LEU A 47 16.48 8.03 2.32
N ARG A 48 17.30 7.30 3.05
CA ARG A 48 18.14 6.24 2.49
C ARG A 48 17.72 4.89 3.04
N ILE A 49 17.45 3.94 2.15
CA ILE A 49 17.15 2.54 2.49
C ILE A 49 18.37 1.70 2.07
N PRO A 50 19.19 1.22 2.99
CA PRO A 50 20.32 0.35 2.65
C PRO A 50 19.84 -0.96 2.03
N SER A 51 20.74 -1.68 1.35
CA SER A 51 20.45 -3.05 0.91
C SER A 51 20.00 -3.89 2.10
N LEU A 52 18.97 -4.71 1.93
CA LEU A 52 18.29 -5.52 2.95
C LEU A 52 17.69 -4.70 4.11
N GLY A 53 17.63 -3.38 3.98
CA GLY A 53 17.04 -2.49 4.96
C GLY A 53 15.52 -2.28 4.71
N ARG A 54 14.88 -1.68 5.71
CA ARG A 54 13.48 -1.25 5.64
C ARG A 54 13.31 0.15 6.23
N LEU A 55 12.29 0.87 5.76
CA LEU A 55 12.00 2.22 6.22
C LEU A 55 10.51 2.51 6.11
N LEU A 56 9.94 3.16 7.12
CA LEU A 56 8.58 3.69 7.09
C LEU A 56 8.63 5.12 6.50
N VAL A 57 8.03 5.30 5.33
CA VAL A 57 8.05 6.56 4.58
C VAL A 57 6.67 7.21 4.65
N GLY A 58 6.62 8.46 5.09
CA GLY A 58 5.40 9.27 5.09
C GLY A 58 4.98 9.67 3.67
N THR A 59 3.71 9.95 3.49
CA THR A 59 3.16 10.50 2.23
C THR A 59 2.62 11.92 2.39
N GLY A 60 2.54 12.41 3.62
CA GLY A 60 2.00 13.73 3.94
C GLY A 60 0.48 13.84 3.77
N ILE A 61 -0.24 12.73 3.63
CA ILE A 61 -1.69 12.73 3.45
C ILE A 61 -2.42 11.87 4.46
N ALA A 62 -3.68 12.18 4.69
CA ALA A 62 -4.64 11.34 5.41
C ALA A 62 -5.90 11.12 4.55
N LEU A 63 -6.53 9.97 4.74
CA LEU A 63 -7.72 9.55 4.01
C LEU A 63 -8.86 9.21 4.99
N ALA A 64 -10.10 9.44 4.56
CA ALA A 64 -11.27 8.85 5.20
C ALA A 64 -11.97 7.94 4.17
N ILE A 65 -11.71 6.66 4.29
CA ILE A 65 -12.29 5.62 3.44
C ILE A 65 -13.68 5.28 4.00
N PRO A 66 -14.73 5.19 3.17
CA PRO A 66 -16.06 4.86 3.67
C PRO A 66 -16.15 3.42 4.19
N PRO A 67 -17.05 3.13 5.16
CA PRO A 67 -17.32 1.76 5.60
C PRO A 67 -17.65 0.83 4.43
N GLY A 68 -17.22 -0.43 4.54
CA GLY A 68 -17.34 -1.43 3.48
C GLY A 68 -16.22 -1.41 2.45
N TYR A 69 -15.23 -0.54 2.63
CA TYR A 69 -14.02 -0.46 1.80
C TYR A 69 -12.76 -0.37 2.67
N GLU A 70 -11.63 -0.77 2.08
CA GLU A 70 -10.28 -0.54 2.61
C GLU A 70 -9.39 0.09 1.55
N GLY A 71 -8.29 0.71 1.96
CA GLY A 71 -7.19 1.08 1.10
C GLY A 71 -6.10 0.02 1.15
N GLN A 72 -5.68 -0.46 -0.02
CA GLN A 72 -4.53 -1.36 -0.13
C GLN A 72 -3.32 -0.63 -0.69
N ILE A 73 -2.23 -0.60 0.09
CA ILE A 73 -0.93 -0.13 -0.38
C ILE A 73 -0.22 -1.30 -1.05
N ARG A 74 0.06 -1.15 -2.35
CA ARG A 74 0.72 -2.16 -3.17
C ARG A 74 2.04 -1.63 -3.73
N PRO A 75 3.04 -2.50 -3.97
CA PRO A 75 4.29 -2.08 -4.58
C PRO A 75 4.07 -1.62 -6.03
N ARG A 76 5.01 -0.80 -6.52
CA ARG A 76 5.09 -0.43 -7.93
C ARG A 76 6.03 -1.37 -8.66
N SER A 77 5.57 -1.95 -9.76
CA SER A 77 6.34 -2.93 -10.55
C SER A 77 7.70 -2.41 -11.02
N GLY A 78 7.76 -1.15 -11.47
CA GLY A 78 9.00 -0.53 -11.93
C GLY A 78 10.02 -0.35 -10.79
N PHE A 79 9.57 0.00 -9.58
CA PHE A 79 10.45 0.18 -8.42
C PHE A 79 10.94 -1.18 -7.88
N ALA A 80 10.07 -2.18 -7.92
CA ALA A 80 10.43 -3.56 -7.56
C ALA A 80 11.46 -4.16 -8.53
N LEU A 81 11.23 -3.99 -9.85
CA LEU A 81 12.09 -4.59 -10.87
C LEU A 81 13.47 -3.93 -10.97
N LYS A 82 13.52 -2.58 -10.93
CA LYS A 82 14.77 -1.83 -11.16
C LYS A 82 15.65 -1.76 -9.91
N ASP A 83 15.01 -1.49 -8.77
CA ASP A 83 15.71 -1.15 -7.54
C ASP A 83 15.57 -2.23 -6.45
N GLY A 84 14.74 -3.26 -6.67
CA GLY A 84 14.47 -4.29 -5.68
C GLY A 84 13.64 -3.80 -4.49
N VAL A 85 12.97 -2.65 -4.61
CA VAL A 85 12.20 -2.05 -3.50
C VAL A 85 10.74 -2.48 -3.58
N THR A 86 10.22 -2.95 -2.45
CA THR A 86 8.82 -3.39 -2.31
C THR A 86 8.16 -2.84 -1.06
N VAL A 87 6.85 -2.96 -0.96
CA VAL A 87 6.10 -2.75 0.29
C VAL A 87 6.22 -4.02 1.12
N LEU A 88 6.82 -3.91 2.31
CA LEU A 88 7.17 -5.08 3.14
C LEU A 88 5.93 -5.88 3.57
N ASN A 89 4.85 -5.20 3.96
CA ASN A 89 3.59 -5.80 4.41
C ASN A 89 2.54 -5.83 3.28
N SER A 90 2.95 -6.09 2.04
CA SER A 90 2.07 -6.04 0.86
C SER A 90 0.99 -7.13 0.85
N PRO A 91 -0.29 -6.74 0.64
CA PRO A 91 -0.79 -5.37 0.62
C PRO A 91 -0.83 -4.75 2.02
N GLY A 92 -0.38 -3.49 2.14
CA GLY A 92 -0.58 -2.74 3.38
C GLY A 92 -2.05 -2.32 3.50
N THR A 93 -2.69 -2.59 4.62
CA THR A 93 -4.12 -2.28 4.82
C THR A 93 -4.28 -0.90 5.46
N ILE A 94 -5.21 -0.10 4.92
CA ILE A 94 -5.71 1.14 5.51
C ILE A 94 -7.19 0.93 5.80
N ASP A 95 -7.51 0.82 7.06
CA ASP A 95 -8.87 0.60 7.55
C ASP A 95 -9.77 1.82 7.33
N SER A 96 -11.08 1.59 7.21
CA SER A 96 -12.05 2.67 7.00
C SER A 96 -12.16 3.65 8.18
N ASP A 97 -11.78 3.26 9.39
CA ASP A 97 -11.74 4.10 10.60
C ASP A 97 -10.37 4.73 10.87
N TYR A 98 -9.34 4.42 10.08
CA TYR A 98 -8.03 5.06 10.22
C TYR A 98 -8.07 6.51 9.75
N ARG A 99 -7.51 7.43 10.55
CA ARG A 99 -7.47 8.88 10.25
C ARG A 99 -6.07 9.48 10.33
N GLY A 100 -5.06 8.63 10.59
CA GLY A 100 -3.67 9.06 10.64
C GLY A 100 -3.05 9.28 9.25
N GLU A 101 -1.80 9.69 9.25
CA GLU A 101 -1.03 9.79 8.01
C GLU A 101 -0.87 8.43 7.34
N VAL A 102 -1.16 8.37 6.04
CA VAL A 102 -0.83 7.20 5.20
C VAL A 102 0.67 7.09 5.09
N LYS A 103 1.24 5.99 5.58
CA LYS A 103 2.67 5.71 5.52
C LYS A 103 2.92 4.39 4.81
N VAL A 104 4.04 4.31 4.09
CA VAL A 104 4.44 3.13 3.32
C VAL A 104 5.67 2.50 3.97
N LEU A 105 5.55 1.24 4.38
CA LEU A 105 6.67 0.45 4.89
C LEU A 105 7.41 -0.19 3.70
N LEU A 106 8.53 0.41 3.31
CA LEU A 106 9.37 -0.07 2.21
C LEU A 106 10.44 -1.03 2.71
N ALA A 107 10.74 -2.04 1.91
CA ALA A 107 11.91 -2.91 2.05
C ALA A 107 12.73 -2.88 0.78
N ASN A 108 14.05 -2.77 0.92
CA ASN A 108 15.01 -2.83 -0.18
C ASN A 108 15.64 -4.22 -0.23
N LEU A 109 15.24 -5.03 -1.18
CA LEU A 109 15.78 -6.37 -1.44
C LEU A 109 16.89 -6.35 -2.52
N GLY A 110 17.22 -5.17 -3.03
CA GLY A 110 18.29 -4.96 -3.99
C GLY A 110 19.69 -4.96 -3.37
N ASN A 111 20.71 -4.96 -4.20
CA ASN A 111 22.12 -5.05 -3.78
C ASN A 111 22.74 -3.69 -3.43
N SER A 112 22.05 -2.58 -3.70
CA SER A 112 22.52 -1.21 -3.48
C SER A 112 21.52 -0.43 -2.62
N ALA A 113 22.01 0.58 -1.90
CA ALA A 113 21.13 1.48 -1.16
C ALA A 113 20.32 2.33 -2.13
N VAL A 114 19.05 2.56 -1.78
CA VAL A 114 18.13 3.41 -2.54
C VAL A 114 17.86 4.69 -1.76
N THR A 115 17.86 5.81 -2.47
CA THR A 115 17.56 7.12 -1.91
C THR A 115 16.15 7.55 -2.34
N ILE A 116 15.34 8.00 -1.39
CA ILE A 116 13.97 8.47 -1.59
C ILE A 116 13.92 9.98 -1.32
N HIS A 117 13.39 10.73 -2.26
CA HIS A 117 13.16 12.17 -2.13
C HIS A 117 11.67 12.48 -2.03
N THR A 118 11.33 13.63 -1.47
CA THR A 118 9.96 14.13 -1.52
C THR A 118 9.46 14.20 -2.96
N GLY A 119 8.28 13.64 -3.20
CA GLY A 119 7.65 13.57 -4.51
C GLY A 119 7.98 12.33 -5.33
N ASP A 120 8.88 11.46 -4.87
CA ASP A 120 9.11 10.16 -5.50
C ASP A 120 7.87 9.26 -5.37
N ARG A 121 7.53 8.58 -6.44
CA ARG A 121 6.43 7.59 -6.44
C ARG A 121 6.92 6.29 -5.82
N ILE A 122 6.48 5.99 -4.60
CA ILE A 122 7.00 4.88 -3.78
C ILE A 122 6.09 3.66 -3.72
N ALA A 123 4.80 3.84 -3.95
CA ALA A 123 3.79 2.77 -3.89
C ALA A 123 2.57 3.17 -4.71
N GLN A 124 1.54 2.33 -4.71
CA GLN A 124 0.23 2.65 -5.26
C GLN A 124 -0.88 2.28 -4.28
N LEU A 125 -1.95 3.06 -4.27
CA LEU A 125 -3.14 2.88 -3.45
C LEU A 125 -4.29 2.35 -4.31
N VAL A 126 -4.90 1.26 -3.89
CA VAL A 126 -6.11 0.68 -4.49
C VAL A 126 -7.23 0.69 -3.46
N ILE A 127 -8.41 1.17 -3.81
CA ILE A 127 -9.60 1.10 -2.95
C ILE A 127 -10.35 -0.20 -3.28
N VAL A 128 -10.61 -1.03 -2.27
CA VAL A 128 -11.16 -2.38 -2.42
C VAL A 128 -12.37 -2.56 -1.51
N PRO A 129 -13.46 -3.20 -1.96
CA PRO A 129 -14.57 -3.57 -1.08
C PRO A 129 -14.13 -4.65 -0.09
N VAL A 130 -14.64 -4.59 1.15
CA VAL A 130 -14.33 -5.51 2.24
C VAL A 130 -15.59 -6.21 2.71
N ALA A 131 -15.56 -7.54 2.80
CA ALA A 131 -16.58 -8.33 3.45
C ALA A 131 -16.19 -8.59 4.92
N HIS A 132 -17.10 -8.31 5.85
CA HIS A 132 -16.94 -8.67 7.24
C HIS A 132 -17.46 -10.09 7.48
N ALA A 133 -16.57 -11.03 7.79
CA ALA A 133 -16.94 -12.41 8.09
C ALA A 133 -17.50 -12.55 9.50
N VAL A 134 -18.60 -13.29 9.63
CA VAL A 134 -19.10 -13.78 10.91
C VAL A 134 -18.63 -15.22 11.06
N LEU A 135 -17.75 -15.49 12.03
CA LEU A 135 -17.26 -16.84 12.29
C LEU A 135 -18.29 -17.61 13.10
N GLN A 136 -18.78 -18.71 12.52
CA GLN A 136 -19.70 -19.64 13.18
C GLN A 136 -18.94 -20.91 13.54
N PRO A 137 -18.83 -21.27 14.83
CA PRO A 137 -18.19 -22.53 15.22
C PRO A 137 -19.01 -23.72 14.79
N VAL A 138 -18.34 -24.73 14.25
CA VAL A 138 -18.92 -26.03 13.87
C VAL A 138 -18.03 -27.16 14.41
N GLU A 139 -18.58 -28.32 14.69
CA GLU A 139 -17.82 -29.48 15.16
C GLU A 139 -16.98 -30.12 14.03
N ALA A 140 -17.51 -30.09 12.80
CA ALA A 140 -16.81 -30.58 11.62
C ALA A 140 -17.24 -29.82 10.37
N PHE A 141 -16.36 -29.77 9.38
CA PHE A 141 -16.68 -29.27 8.06
C PHE A 141 -17.23 -30.38 7.17
N ALA A 142 -18.04 -30.03 6.17
CA ALA A 142 -18.41 -30.92 5.11
C ALA A 142 -17.18 -31.41 4.32
N ASP A 143 -17.18 -32.66 3.91
CA ASP A 143 -16.10 -33.21 3.09
C ASP A 143 -16.00 -32.51 1.72
N THR A 144 -14.76 -32.33 1.26
CA THR A 144 -14.49 -31.82 -0.07
C THR A 144 -13.48 -32.70 -0.79
N ALA A 145 -13.46 -32.67 -2.13
CA ALA A 145 -12.50 -33.45 -2.92
C ALA A 145 -11.04 -33.11 -2.60
N ARG A 146 -10.77 -31.89 -2.13
CA ARG A 146 -9.42 -31.45 -1.73
C ARG A 146 -9.08 -31.85 -0.28
N GLY A 147 -10.07 -31.92 0.61
CA GLY A 147 -9.87 -32.17 2.04
C GLY A 147 -8.84 -31.23 2.65
N ALA A 148 -7.92 -31.76 3.43
CA ALA A 148 -6.83 -31.03 4.08
C ALA A 148 -5.57 -30.85 3.20
N ALA A 149 -5.60 -31.27 1.95
CA ALA A 149 -4.45 -31.20 1.06
C ALA A 149 -4.06 -29.74 0.71
N GLY A 150 -2.80 -29.38 0.94
CA GLY A 150 -2.25 -28.04 0.69
C GLY A 150 -0.78 -28.13 0.29
N PHE A 151 -0.09 -26.97 0.24
CA PHE A 151 1.35 -26.85 0.01
C PHE A 151 1.88 -27.62 -1.21
N GLY A 152 1.15 -27.58 -2.34
CA GLY A 152 1.60 -28.22 -3.58
C GLY A 152 1.23 -29.70 -3.68
N SER A 153 0.22 -30.19 -2.90
CA SER A 153 -0.27 -31.56 -2.97
C SER A 153 -0.76 -32.02 -4.35
N THR A 154 -1.00 -31.07 -5.28
CA THR A 154 -1.36 -31.34 -6.68
C THR A 154 -0.15 -31.54 -7.62
N GLY A 155 1.08 -31.51 -7.09
CA GLY A 155 2.30 -31.69 -7.87
C GLY A 155 2.75 -30.43 -8.60
N LYS A 156 3.90 -30.53 -9.32
CA LYS A 156 4.44 -29.48 -10.17
C LYS A 156 4.16 -29.67 -11.65
N ASN A 157 3.42 -30.70 -12.02
CA ASN A 157 3.04 -31.01 -13.42
C ASN A 157 1.54 -31.13 -13.54
#